data_95ba5d87478e2889c32c9f37d59490a6
#
_entry.id   95ba5d87478e2889c32c9f37d59490a6
#
_cell.length_a   1.000
_cell.length_b   1.000
_cell.length_c   1.000
_cell.angle_alpha   90.00
_cell.angle_beta   90.00
_cell.angle_gamma   90.00
#
_symmetry.space_group_name_H-M   'P 1'
#
loop_
_entity.id
_entity.type
_entity.pdbx_description
1 polymer ?
#
loop_
_entity_poly.entity_id
_entity_poly.type
_entity_poly.pdbx_seq_one_letter_code
_entity_poly.pdbx_strand_id
1 'polypeptide(L)'
;MTRFVVSLLAAMLGTFAAAAQDWSQVRTPAPGPAQSIGFYTAGCLQGALALPLDGPGYEAIRVSRNRYWGQPVTIDFVKRFSEQVRAAGQAPLYIGDIGQPRGGPMSFGHASHQVGLDVDIWFERQPGARRAPAERENPRLRSLVRAADDGIDDTVFTDQHVALLRLAATSPGVDRIFANKWIKQRLCQTVTGNRSWLNKIVVWVGHDEHFHVRMHCPPGNPQCQAQAGYYADDGCGEQLDVWFTRPPVRLPPPGTPQAPYRPKLPAACQAVLKAP
;
A
#
# COMPACT_ATOMS: atom_id res chain seq x y z
N MET A 1 11.55 33.70 -72.12
CA MET A 1 11.13 32.42 -71.47
C MET A 1 11.56 32.47 -69.99
N THR A 2 10.70 32.94 -69.11
CA THR A 2 10.97 33.15 -67.68
C THR A 2 10.38 32.03 -66.87
N ARG A 3 11.22 31.17 -66.23
CA ARG A 3 10.77 30.04 -65.40
C ARG A 3 10.53 30.54 -63.96
N PHE A 4 9.30 30.47 -63.48
CA PHE A 4 8.94 30.64 -62.07
C PHE A 4 9.22 29.34 -61.33
N VAL A 5 10.06 29.40 -60.30
CA VAL A 5 10.29 28.31 -59.34
C VAL A 5 9.36 28.59 -58.17
N VAL A 6 8.37 27.75 -57.95
CA VAL A 6 7.48 27.76 -56.79
C VAL A 6 8.11 26.88 -55.72
N SER A 7 8.64 27.49 -54.66
CA SER A 7 9.14 26.77 -53.50
C SER A 7 7.97 26.44 -52.55
N LEU A 8 7.62 25.15 -52.44
CA LEU A 8 6.70 24.66 -51.38
C LEU A 8 7.47 24.58 -50.06
N LEU A 9 7.15 25.46 -49.12
CA LEU A 9 7.51 25.28 -47.71
C LEU A 9 6.57 24.25 -47.07
N ALA A 10 7.03 23.04 -46.82
CA ALA A 10 6.34 22.06 -45.99
C ALA A 10 6.52 22.41 -44.52
N ALA A 11 5.45 22.91 -43.90
CA ALA A 11 5.41 23.13 -42.45
C ALA A 11 5.32 21.76 -41.73
N MET A 12 6.41 21.31 -41.15
CA MET A 12 6.40 20.15 -40.22
C MET A 12 5.72 20.57 -38.91
N LEU A 13 4.46 20.22 -38.76
CA LEU A 13 3.74 20.22 -37.49
C LEU A 13 4.30 19.08 -36.63
N GLY A 14 5.30 19.36 -35.84
CA GLY A 14 5.79 18.46 -34.81
C GLY A 14 4.70 18.27 -33.76
N THR A 15 4.07 17.10 -33.72
CA THR A 15 3.22 16.69 -32.61
C THR A 15 4.12 16.44 -31.40
N PHE A 16 4.23 17.42 -30.51
CA PHE A 16 4.79 17.19 -29.17
C PHE A 16 3.84 16.25 -28.46
N ALA A 17 4.21 14.98 -28.35
CA ALA A 17 3.60 14.08 -27.38
C ALA A 17 3.84 14.70 -26.00
N ALA A 18 2.80 15.26 -25.38
CA ALA A 18 2.87 15.74 -24.02
C ALA A 18 3.35 14.56 -23.14
N ALA A 19 4.55 14.69 -22.56
CA ALA A 19 5.06 13.70 -21.63
C ALA A 19 4.00 13.49 -20.57
N ALA A 20 3.56 12.24 -20.37
CA ALA A 20 2.56 11.92 -19.38
C ALA A 20 3.08 12.40 -18.02
N GLN A 21 2.37 13.31 -17.38
CA GLN A 21 2.77 13.87 -16.08
C GLN A 21 2.93 12.73 -15.09
N ASP A 22 4.09 12.63 -14.44
CA ASP A 22 4.39 11.60 -13.48
C ASP A 22 3.72 11.94 -12.14
N TRP A 23 2.85 11.05 -11.66
CA TRP A 23 2.17 11.17 -10.37
C TRP A 23 3.14 11.36 -9.21
N SER A 24 4.33 10.76 -9.29
CA SER A 24 5.36 10.85 -8.25
C SER A 24 6.01 12.24 -8.14
N GLN A 25 5.84 13.11 -9.13
CA GLN A 25 6.35 14.47 -9.11
C GLN A 25 5.40 15.47 -8.44
N VAL A 26 4.15 15.07 -8.19
CA VAL A 26 3.16 15.91 -7.54
C VAL A 26 3.43 15.94 -6.03
N ARG A 27 3.53 17.13 -5.44
CA ARG A 27 3.91 17.32 -4.03
C ARG A 27 2.76 17.65 -3.10
N THR A 28 1.62 18.06 -3.64
CA THR A 28 0.45 18.54 -2.89
C THR A 28 -0.81 17.79 -3.30
N PRO A 29 -1.78 17.60 -2.38
CA PRO A 29 -3.06 17.01 -2.71
C PRO A 29 -3.86 17.87 -3.68
N ALA A 30 -4.73 17.25 -4.49
CA ALA A 30 -5.74 17.99 -5.24
C ALA A 30 -6.77 18.57 -4.26
N PRO A 31 -7.22 19.82 -4.46
CA PRO A 31 -8.21 20.45 -3.57
C PRO A 31 -9.58 19.77 -3.63
N GLY A 32 -10.40 19.99 -2.61
CA GLY A 32 -11.77 19.49 -2.51
C GLY A 32 -11.97 18.38 -1.48
N PRO A 33 -13.19 17.86 -1.37
CA PRO A 33 -13.50 16.74 -0.48
C PRO A 33 -12.71 15.50 -0.84
N ALA A 34 -12.40 14.68 0.18
CA ALA A 34 -11.66 13.44 -0.03
C ALA A 34 -12.48 12.43 -0.86
N GLN A 35 -11.96 12.03 -2.01
CA GLN A 35 -12.60 11.09 -2.94
C GLN A 35 -11.58 10.09 -3.46
N SER A 36 -11.82 8.80 -3.20
CA SER A 36 -11.14 7.71 -3.90
C SER A 36 -11.83 7.47 -5.23
N ILE A 37 -11.08 7.47 -6.33
CA ILE A 37 -11.60 7.35 -7.69
C ILE A 37 -10.96 6.15 -8.37
N GLY A 38 -11.77 5.17 -8.79
CA GLY A 38 -11.30 3.94 -9.42
C GLY A 38 -10.97 2.84 -8.43
N PHE A 39 -10.15 1.90 -8.88
CA PHE A 39 -9.74 0.72 -8.13
C PHE A 39 -8.37 0.92 -7.46
N TYR A 40 -8.06 0.15 -6.44
CA TYR A 40 -6.84 0.24 -5.63
C TYR A 40 -5.54 0.21 -6.46
N THR A 41 -5.57 -0.49 -7.61
CA THR A 41 -4.44 -0.59 -8.54
C THR A 41 -4.64 0.21 -9.84
N ALA A 42 -5.76 0.90 -9.98
CA ALA A 42 -6.09 1.69 -11.17
C ALA A 42 -6.99 2.88 -10.78
N GLY A 43 -6.43 3.85 -10.09
CA GLY A 43 -7.21 4.96 -9.55
C GLY A 43 -6.38 6.17 -9.15
N CYS A 44 -7.01 7.09 -8.44
CA CYS A 44 -6.41 8.30 -7.90
C CYS A 44 -7.16 8.79 -6.66
N LEU A 45 -6.62 9.81 -5.99
CA LEU A 45 -7.12 10.36 -4.75
C LEU A 45 -7.22 11.88 -4.84
N GLN A 46 -8.41 12.43 -4.67
CA GLN A 46 -8.65 13.85 -4.45
C GLN A 46 -8.73 14.12 -2.94
N GLY A 47 -8.36 15.31 -2.47
CA GLY A 47 -8.53 15.74 -1.09
C GLY A 47 -7.82 14.86 -0.07
N ALA A 48 -6.65 14.34 -0.40
CA ALA A 48 -5.86 13.50 0.50
C ALA A 48 -5.47 14.24 1.79
N LEU A 49 -5.48 13.51 2.91
CA LEU A 49 -4.91 13.97 4.17
C LEU A 49 -3.53 13.37 4.37
N ALA A 50 -2.60 14.19 4.88
CA ALA A 50 -1.30 13.70 5.33
C ALA A 50 -1.43 12.98 6.68
N LEU A 51 -0.81 11.81 6.82
CA LEU A 51 -0.53 11.25 8.13
C LEU A 51 0.55 12.13 8.80
N PRO A 52 0.34 12.63 10.03
CA PRO A 52 1.44 13.22 10.80
C PRO A 52 2.60 12.24 10.87
N LEU A 53 3.83 12.71 10.68
CA LEU A 53 5.00 11.83 10.63
C LEU A 53 5.26 11.12 11.95
N ASP A 54 4.68 11.63 13.01
CA ASP A 54 4.76 11.13 14.37
C ASP A 54 3.39 11.12 15.03
N GLY A 55 3.11 10.09 15.81
CA GLY A 55 1.88 10.00 16.58
C GLY A 55 2.01 9.08 17.79
N PRO A 56 0.98 9.04 18.64
CA PRO A 56 0.91 8.07 19.73
C PRO A 56 0.99 6.63 19.18
N GLY A 57 2.09 5.93 19.49
CA GLY A 57 2.28 4.53 19.09
C GLY A 57 2.76 4.28 17.68
N TYR A 58 3.19 5.29 16.93
CA TYR A 58 3.80 5.08 15.61
C TYR A 58 4.83 6.15 15.22
N GLU A 59 5.65 5.80 14.25
CA GLU A 59 6.52 6.66 13.46
C GLU A 59 6.34 6.33 11.97
N ALA A 60 6.18 7.37 11.12
CA ALA A 60 6.27 7.19 9.68
C ALA A 60 7.72 7.01 9.25
N ILE A 61 7.97 6.04 8.35
CA ILE A 61 9.30 5.75 7.79
C ILE A 61 9.35 6.08 6.30
N ARG A 62 10.56 6.24 5.75
CA ARG A 62 10.82 6.53 4.34
C ARG A 62 10.06 7.78 3.87
N VAL A 63 10.05 8.80 4.73
CA VAL A 63 9.24 10.02 4.57
C VAL A 63 9.62 10.83 3.33
N SER A 64 10.86 10.71 2.86
CA SER A 64 11.34 11.36 1.62
C SER A 64 10.57 10.92 0.37
N ARG A 65 9.91 9.76 0.41
CA ARG A 65 9.07 9.25 -0.69
C ARG A 65 7.80 10.06 -0.90
N ASN A 66 7.39 10.89 0.08
CA ASN A 66 6.13 11.64 0.08
C ASN A 66 4.90 10.74 -0.15
N ARG A 67 4.85 9.58 0.52
CA ARG A 67 3.80 8.55 0.38
C ARG A 67 2.98 8.32 1.66
N TYR A 68 2.84 9.34 2.47
CA TYR A 68 2.07 9.32 3.72
C TYR A 68 0.71 10.01 3.59
N TRP A 69 0.13 9.99 2.39
CA TRP A 69 -1.16 10.61 2.08
C TRP A 69 -2.24 9.56 1.90
N GLY A 70 -3.41 9.79 2.48
CA GLY A 70 -4.51 8.83 2.39
C GLY A 70 -5.89 9.47 2.52
N GLN A 71 -6.90 8.62 2.38
CA GLN A 71 -8.27 8.96 2.75
C GLN A 71 -8.34 9.23 4.26
N PRO A 72 -9.24 10.12 4.72
CA PRO A 72 -9.47 10.33 6.15
C PRO A 72 -9.67 9.04 6.93
N VAL A 73 -10.44 8.08 6.40
CA VAL A 73 -10.69 6.78 7.04
C VAL A 73 -9.42 5.97 7.25
N THR A 74 -8.46 6.04 6.32
CA THR A 74 -7.16 5.36 6.43
C THR A 74 -6.26 6.03 7.46
N ILE A 75 -6.20 7.37 7.45
CA ILE A 75 -5.43 8.15 8.42
C ILE A 75 -5.96 7.92 9.83
N ASP A 76 -7.28 7.92 10.01
CA ASP A 76 -7.93 7.65 11.29
C ASP A 76 -7.73 6.20 11.75
N PHE A 77 -7.75 5.24 10.83
CA PHE A 77 -7.41 3.85 11.13
C PHE A 77 -5.99 3.77 11.71
N VAL A 78 -4.99 4.33 11.03
CA VAL A 78 -3.59 4.29 11.49
C VAL A 78 -3.46 4.86 12.89
N LYS A 79 -4.07 6.04 13.16
CA LYS A 79 -4.01 6.68 14.48
C LYS A 79 -4.62 5.80 15.56
N ARG A 80 -5.89 5.36 15.38
CA ARG A 80 -6.59 4.54 16.38
C ARG A 80 -5.89 3.19 16.61
N PHE A 81 -5.47 2.54 15.52
CA PHE A 81 -4.78 1.25 15.59
C PHE A 81 -3.47 1.36 16.40
N SER A 82 -2.67 2.38 16.12
CA SER A 82 -1.40 2.62 16.82
C SER A 82 -1.60 2.94 18.30
N GLU A 83 -2.63 3.71 18.64
CA GLU A 83 -3.01 3.97 20.04
C GLU A 83 -3.42 2.69 20.78
N GLN A 84 -4.18 1.81 20.14
CA GLN A 84 -4.56 0.51 20.70
C GLN A 84 -3.35 -0.39 20.90
N VAL A 85 -2.42 -0.44 19.94
CA VAL A 85 -1.15 -1.18 20.06
C VAL A 85 -0.33 -0.66 21.24
N ARG A 86 -0.22 0.65 21.39
CA ARG A 86 0.45 1.30 22.53
C ARG A 86 -0.24 1.00 23.86
N ALA A 87 -1.58 1.08 23.89
CA ALA A 87 -2.37 0.79 25.09
C ALA A 87 -2.23 -0.68 25.55
N ALA A 88 -1.96 -1.59 24.60
CA ALA A 88 -1.62 -2.99 24.90
C ALA A 88 -0.15 -3.19 25.35
N GLY A 89 0.59 -2.12 25.63
CA GLY A 89 1.97 -2.17 26.10
C GLY A 89 3.00 -2.57 25.04
N GLN A 90 2.61 -2.53 23.75
CA GLN A 90 3.51 -2.88 22.66
C GLN A 90 4.32 -1.67 22.19
N ALA A 91 5.52 -1.93 21.65
CA ALA A 91 6.38 -0.90 21.07
C ALA A 91 5.71 -0.22 19.87
N PRO A 92 6.03 1.07 19.59
CA PRO A 92 5.48 1.82 18.47
C PRO A 92 5.67 1.13 17.13
N LEU A 93 4.73 1.36 16.21
CA LEU A 93 4.73 0.83 14.86
C LEU A 93 5.59 1.67 13.92
N TYR A 94 6.16 1.04 12.90
CA TYR A 94 6.62 1.71 11.69
C TYR A 94 5.50 1.72 10.66
N ILE A 95 5.08 2.93 10.25
CA ILE A 95 4.10 3.13 9.18
C ILE A 95 4.86 3.49 7.90
N GLY A 96 4.66 2.70 6.86
CA GLY A 96 5.28 2.90 5.55
C GLY A 96 4.38 3.64 4.57
N ASP A 97 4.42 3.19 3.31
CA ASP A 97 3.68 3.83 2.23
C ASP A 97 2.15 3.71 2.44
N ILE A 98 1.41 4.81 2.28
CA ILE A 98 -0.06 4.89 2.24
C ILE A 98 -0.47 5.23 0.80
N GLY A 99 -0.09 6.38 0.31
CA GLY A 99 -0.34 6.86 -1.04
C GLY A 99 0.39 8.15 -1.32
N GLN A 100 0.46 8.52 -2.59
CA GLN A 100 0.98 9.82 -3.04
C GLN A 100 -0.06 10.92 -2.78
N PRO A 101 0.30 12.22 -2.81
CA PRO A 101 -0.62 13.33 -2.52
C PRO A 101 -1.91 13.32 -3.34
N ARG A 102 -1.86 12.81 -4.58
CA ARG A 102 -3.01 12.66 -5.48
C ARG A 102 -3.30 11.20 -5.82
N GLY A 103 -2.73 10.26 -5.07
CA GLY A 103 -2.77 8.83 -5.40
C GLY A 103 -2.09 8.54 -6.73
N GLY A 104 -2.72 7.72 -7.56
CA GLY A 104 -2.21 7.34 -8.88
C GLY A 104 -1.04 6.35 -8.85
N PRO A 105 -0.59 5.90 -10.03
CA PRO A 105 0.50 4.94 -10.16
C PRO A 105 1.80 5.46 -9.56
N MET A 106 2.47 4.63 -8.79
CA MET A 106 3.79 4.92 -8.23
C MET A 106 4.90 4.62 -9.24
N SER A 107 6.01 5.34 -9.15
CA SER A 107 7.17 5.12 -10.02
C SER A 107 7.90 3.81 -9.74
N PHE A 108 7.76 3.28 -8.52
CA PHE A 108 8.34 2.00 -8.08
C PHE A 108 7.60 1.46 -6.85
N GLY A 109 7.77 0.17 -6.57
CA GLY A 109 7.36 -0.51 -5.34
C GLY A 109 5.99 -1.14 -5.41
N HIS A 110 4.93 -0.37 -5.57
CA HIS A 110 3.57 -0.85 -5.43
C HIS A 110 2.75 -0.71 -6.71
N ALA A 111 1.94 -1.72 -7.03
CA ALA A 111 0.88 -1.62 -8.03
C ALA A 111 -0.38 -0.98 -7.45
N SER A 112 -0.64 -1.16 -6.16
CA SER A 112 -1.76 -0.55 -5.42
C SER A 112 -1.36 0.78 -4.75
N HIS A 113 -2.03 1.17 -3.67
CA HIS A 113 -1.84 2.46 -2.98
C HIS A 113 -2.25 3.69 -3.81
N GLN A 114 -3.09 3.50 -4.84
CA GLN A 114 -3.43 4.58 -5.78
C GLN A 114 -4.62 5.42 -5.35
N VAL A 115 -5.46 4.92 -4.44
CA VAL A 115 -6.71 5.56 -4.03
C VAL A 115 -6.73 5.98 -2.56
N GLY A 116 -5.59 5.89 -1.85
CA GLY A 116 -5.43 6.30 -0.45
C GLY A 116 -6.13 5.41 0.56
N LEU A 117 -6.46 4.17 0.20
CA LEU A 117 -7.16 3.19 1.05
C LEU A 117 -6.27 1.99 1.41
N ASP A 118 -4.99 2.08 1.16
CA ASP A 118 -3.97 1.07 1.48
C ASP A 118 -2.95 1.66 2.45
N VAL A 119 -2.39 0.83 3.34
CA VAL A 119 -1.26 1.22 4.20
C VAL A 119 -0.40 0.01 4.53
N ASP A 120 0.93 0.20 4.45
CA ASP A 120 1.92 -0.78 4.87
C ASP A 120 2.32 -0.54 6.32
N ILE A 121 2.25 -1.58 7.15
CA ILE A 121 2.62 -1.55 8.57
C ILE A 121 3.66 -2.64 8.80
N TRP A 122 4.83 -2.25 9.31
CA TRP A 122 5.95 -3.17 9.48
C TRP A 122 5.80 -4.04 10.72
N PHE A 123 6.23 -5.29 10.62
CA PHE A 123 6.28 -6.21 11.77
C PHE A 123 7.38 -5.83 12.75
N GLU A 124 8.49 -5.29 12.25
CA GLU A 124 9.54 -4.72 13.11
C GLU A 124 8.97 -3.54 13.90
N ARG A 125 9.31 -3.49 15.18
CA ARG A 125 8.85 -2.46 16.10
C ARG A 125 9.97 -1.50 16.40
N GLN A 126 9.61 -0.27 16.73
CA GLN A 126 10.58 0.69 17.22
C GLN A 126 10.90 0.43 18.68
N PRO A 127 12.09 -0.04 19.04
CA PRO A 127 12.49 -0.13 20.43
C PRO A 127 13.02 1.23 20.92
N GLY A 128 12.56 1.68 22.10
CA GLY A 128 13.13 2.82 22.79
C GLY A 128 12.66 4.20 22.30
N ALA A 129 13.56 5.16 22.28
CA ALA A 129 13.25 6.55 21.95
C ALA A 129 12.93 6.73 20.46
N ARG A 130 12.11 7.75 20.17
CA ARG A 130 11.76 8.15 18.81
C ARG A 130 13.01 8.50 18.01
N ARG A 131 13.07 7.99 16.76
CA ARG A 131 14.21 8.24 15.86
C ARG A 131 14.08 9.58 15.14
N ALA A 132 15.21 10.17 14.82
CA ALA A 132 15.25 11.34 13.95
C ALA A 132 14.76 10.99 12.52
N PRO A 133 14.14 11.92 11.77
CA PRO A 133 13.62 11.63 10.43
C PRO A 133 14.64 10.98 9.47
N ALA A 134 15.91 11.39 9.52
CA ALA A 134 16.96 10.81 8.68
C ALA A 134 17.23 9.32 8.97
N GLU A 135 17.09 8.89 10.22
CA GLU A 135 17.27 7.49 10.63
C GLU A 135 16.11 6.59 10.18
N ARG A 136 14.97 7.20 9.84
CA ARG A 136 13.76 6.49 9.38
C ARG A 136 13.75 6.24 7.86
N GLU A 137 14.70 6.79 7.11
CA GLU A 137 14.76 6.56 5.65
C GLU A 137 15.18 5.13 5.33
N ASN A 138 16.10 4.57 6.11
CA ASN A 138 16.63 3.22 5.92
C ASN A 138 16.57 2.40 7.23
N PRO A 139 15.38 2.20 7.81
CA PRO A 139 15.27 1.42 9.03
C PRO A 139 15.69 -0.03 8.76
N ARG A 140 16.31 -0.66 9.77
CA ARG A 140 16.53 -2.10 9.72
C ARG A 140 15.20 -2.80 9.91
N LEU A 141 14.81 -3.58 8.93
CA LEU A 141 13.57 -4.33 8.91
C LEU A 141 13.90 -5.82 8.82
N ARG A 142 13.12 -6.66 9.50
CA ARG A 142 13.33 -8.10 9.52
C ARG A 142 12.11 -8.80 8.94
N SER A 143 12.38 -9.81 8.12
CA SER A 143 11.36 -10.76 7.66
C SER A 143 10.94 -11.67 8.82
N LEU A 144 9.65 -12.01 8.87
CA LEU A 144 9.13 -13.08 9.72
C LEU A 144 9.30 -14.48 9.11
N VAL A 145 9.82 -14.53 7.88
CA VAL A 145 10.03 -15.76 7.10
C VAL A 145 11.53 -16.00 6.98
N ARG A 146 11.94 -17.28 7.09
CA ARG A 146 13.34 -17.65 6.91
C ARG A 146 13.83 -17.30 5.51
N ALA A 147 15.11 -16.99 5.38
CA ALA A 147 15.73 -16.57 4.12
C ALA A 147 15.59 -17.62 2.99
N ALA A 148 15.43 -18.89 3.33
CA ALA A 148 15.18 -19.98 2.38
C ALA A 148 13.73 -20.01 1.84
N ASP A 149 12.83 -19.15 2.29
CA ASP A 149 11.38 -19.20 2.01
C ASP A 149 10.75 -20.57 2.27
N ASP A 150 11.15 -21.22 3.34
CA ASP A 150 10.74 -22.58 3.73
C ASP A 150 9.98 -22.63 5.07
N GLY A 151 9.58 -21.49 5.61
CA GLY A 151 8.77 -21.39 6.82
C GLY A 151 8.98 -20.10 7.61
N ILE A 152 8.29 -20.03 8.73
CA ILE A 152 8.43 -18.93 9.69
C ILE A 152 9.80 -18.99 10.37
N ASP A 153 10.39 -17.83 10.64
CA ASP A 153 11.51 -17.69 11.54
C ASP A 153 10.99 -17.58 12.99
N ASP A 154 11.04 -18.68 13.71
CA ASP A 154 10.57 -18.77 15.10
C ASP A 154 11.41 -17.93 16.09
N THR A 155 12.57 -17.44 15.67
CA THR A 155 13.37 -16.51 16.49
C THR A 155 12.86 -15.07 16.42
N VAL A 156 12.02 -14.76 15.42
CA VAL A 156 11.46 -13.41 15.18
C VAL A 156 9.95 -13.40 15.40
N PHE A 157 9.23 -14.40 14.87
CA PHE A 157 7.78 -14.48 14.99
C PHE A 157 7.35 -14.79 16.41
N THR A 158 6.42 -14.00 16.95
CA THR A 158 5.90 -14.15 18.33
C THR A 158 4.40 -14.00 18.38
N ASP A 159 3.77 -14.33 19.50
CA ASP A 159 2.34 -14.12 19.75
C ASP A 159 1.92 -12.64 19.61
N GLN A 160 2.86 -11.69 19.78
CA GLN A 160 2.58 -10.27 19.53
C GLN A 160 2.25 -10.00 18.06
N HIS A 161 2.83 -10.73 17.10
CA HIS A 161 2.50 -10.62 15.68
C HIS A 161 1.11 -11.16 15.39
N VAL A 162 0.72 -12.27 16.06
CA VAL A 162 -0.65 -12.81 15.97
C VAL A 162 -1.66 -11.80 16.50
N ALA A 163 -1.40 -11.25 17.71
CA ALA A 163 -2.25 -10.24 18.33
C ALA A 163 -2.38 -8.98 17.46
N LEU A 164 -1.28 -8.53 16.85
CA LEU A 164 -1.24 -7.38 15.96
C LEU A 164 -2.12 -7.59 14.73
N LEU A 165 -1.96 -8.72 14.03
CA LEU A 165 -2.74 -9.05 12.83
C LEU A 165 -4.23 -9.22 13.17
N ARG A 166 -4.55 -9.82 14.31
CA ARG A 166 -5.92 -9.94 14.80
C ARG A 166 -6.53 -8.57 15.07
N LEU A 167 -5.82 -7.70 15.78
CA LEU A 167 -6.28 -6.35 16.08
C LEU A 167 -6.53 -5.55 14.80
N ALA A 168 -5.62 -5.63 13.83
CA ALA A 168 -5.79 -4.98 12.52
C ALA A 168 -7.00 -5.54 11.78
N ALA A 169 -7.14 -6.88 11.66
CA ALA A 169 -8.23 -7.52 10.94
C ALA A 169 -9.61 -7.26 11.55
N THR A 170 -9.69 -7.07 12.87
CA THR A 170 -10.94 -6.76 13.58
C THR A 170 -11.22 -5.27 13.69
N SER A 171 -10.31 -4.42 13.23
CA SER A 171 -10.50 -2.96 13.24
C SER A 171 -11.62 -2.53 12.26
N PRO A 172 -12.45 -1.55 12.65
CA PRO A 172 -13.51 -1.03 11.78
C PRO A 172 -12.97 -0.50 10.46
N GLY A 173 -13.66 -0.78 9.37
CA GLY A 173 -13.32 -0.30 8.03
C GLY A 173 -12.24 -1.10 7.30
N VAL A 174 -11.57 -2.05 7.95
CA VAL A 174 -10.60 -2.93 7.30
C VAL A 174 -11.33 -3.96 6.43
N ASP A 175 -11.02 -3.95 5.13
CA ASP A 175 -11.51 -4.93 4.16
C ASP A 175 -10.68 -6.22 4.25
N ARG A 176 -9.36 -6.10 4.07
CA ARG A 176 -8.42 -7.23 4.10
C ARG A 176 -7.01 -6.80 4.50
N ILE A 177 -6.19 -7.80 4.77
CA ILE A 177 -4.77 -7.65 5.09
C ILE A 177 -4.00 -8.62 4.20
N PHE A 178 -3.03 -8.12 3.43
CA PHE A 178 -2.13 -8.98 2.68
C PHE A 178 -0.94 -9.35 3.55
N ALA A 179 -0.64 -10.64 3.59
CA ALA A 179 0.48 -11.21 4.34
C ALA A 179 1.10 -12.40 3.58
N ASN A 180 2.32 -12.76 3.93
CA ASN A 180 3.02 -13.90 3.34
C ASN A 180 2.29 -15.24 3.62
N LYS A 181 2.42 -16.20 2.69
CA LYS A 181 1.82 -17.56 2.81
C LYS A 181 2.20 -18.26 4.11
N TRP A 182 3.46 -18.13 4.54
CA TRP A 182 3.96 -18.76 5.76
C TRP A 182 3.37 -18.14 7.03
N ILE A 183 3.15 -16.81 7.01
CA ILE A 183 2.44 -16.11 8.08
C ILE A 183 1.00 -16.63 8.17
N LYS A 184 0.29 -16.70 7.04
CA LYS A 184 -1.08 -17.22 7.01
C LYS A 184 -1.13 -18.66 7.49
N GLN A 185 -0.20 -19.52 7.05
CA GLN A 185 -0.12 -20.91 7.50
C GLN A 185 0.08 -21.00 9.01
N ARG A 186 1.02 -20.23 9.58
CA ARG A 186 1.25 -20.20 11.01
C ARG A 186 -0.02 -19.79 11.78
N LEU A 187 -0.73 -18.76 11.32
CA LEU A 187 -2.00 -18.36 11.93
C LEU A 187 -3.04 -19.48 11.86
N CYS A 188 -3.15 -20.17 10.73
CA CYS A 188 -4.07 -21.30 10.57
C CYS A 188 -3.77 -22.46 11.52
N GLN A 189 -2.51 -22.70 11.82
CA GLN A 189 -2.05 -23.79 12.69
C GLN A 189 -2.20 -23.46 14.18
N THR A 190 -2.02 -22.19 14.56
CA THR A 190 -1.88 -21.82 15.97
C THR A 190 -3.09 -21.09 16.56
N VAL A 191 -3.89 -20.41 15.72
CA VAL A 191 -5.06 -19.68 16.22
C VAL A 191 -6.19 -20.64 16.54
N THR A 192 -6.66 -20.59 17.78
CA THR A 192 -7.78 -21.36 18.30
C THR A 192 -8.96 -20.44 18.63
N GLY A 193 -10.14 -21.00 18.90
CA GLY A 193 -11.35 -20.25 19.26
C GLY A 193 -11.95 -19.48 18.07
N ASN A 194 -12.24 -18.19 18.23
CA ASN A 194 -12.80 -17.38 17.15
C ASN A 194 -11.77 -17.10 16.06
N ARG A 195 -11.95 -17.73 14.92
CA ARG A 195 -11.09 -17.67 13.73
C ARG A 195 -11.65 -16.80 12.61
N SER A 196 -12.83 -16.20 12.77
CA SER A 196 -13.52 -15.46 11.71
C SER A 196 -12.67 -14.34 11.08
N TRP A 197 -11.81 -13.72 11.87
CA TRP A 197 -10.92 -12.66 11.39
C TRP A 197 -9.83 -13.13 10.41
N LEU A 198 -9.54 -14.44 10.39
CA LEU A 198 -8.55 -15.03 9.47
C LEU A 198 -8.99 -14.91 8.01
N ASN A 199 -10.30 -14.83 7.72
CA ASN A 199 -10.78 -14.63 6.36
C ASN A 199 -10.26 -13.33 5.72
N LYS A 200 -9.96 -12.33 6.55
CA LYS A 200 -9.38 -11.07 6.07
C LYS A 200 -7.86 -11.13 5.83
N ILE A 201 -7.17 -12.16 6.33
CA ILE A 201 -5.74 -12.34 6.08
C ILE A 201 -5.57 -13.07 4.75
N VAL A 202 -5.24 -12.32 3.73
CA VAL A 202 -5.13 -12.78 2.34
C VAL A 202 -3.67 -12.99 1.99
N VAL A 203 -3.35 -14.15 1.41
CA VAL A 203 -1.96 -14.42 1.01
C VAL A 203 -1.59 -13.59 -0.21
N TRP A 204 -0.42 -12.96 -0.14
CA TRP A 204 0.19 -12.27 -1.26
C TRP A 204 1.71 -12.41 -1.24
N VAL A 205 2.33 -12.36 -2.42
CA VAL A 205 3.79 -12.49 -2.59
C VAL A 205 4.49 -11.33 -1.87
N GLY A 206 5.65 -11.60 -1.26
CA GLY A 206 6.28 -10.68 -0.32
C GLY A 206 5.48 -10.63 0.98
N HIS A 207 5.32 -9.45 1.57
CA HIS A 207 4.54 -9.21 2.78
C HIS A 207 4.99 -10.09 3.97
N ASP A 208 6.27 -10.30 4.06
CA ASP A 208 6.94 -11.05 5.13
C ASP A 208 7.66 -10.16 6.15
N GLU A 209 8.04 -8.93 5.74
CA GLU A 209 8.58 -7.88 6.61
C GLU A 209 7.50 -6.92 7.14
N HIS A 210 6.40 -6.80 6.41
CA HIS A 210 5.25 -5.95 6.73
C HIS A 210 3.95 -6.62 6.33
N PHE A 211 2.85 -6.16 6.86
CA PHE A 211 1.52 -6.47 6.37
C PHE A 211 0.88 -5.23 5.74
N HIS A 212 0.14 -5.45 4.67
CA HIS A 212 -0.53 -4.39 3.93
C HIS A 212 -2.01 -4.41 4.28
N VAL A 213 -2.50 -3.35 4.88
CA VAL A 213 -3.92 -3.19 5.22
C VAL A 213 -4.63 -2.45 4.10
N ARG A 214 -5.76 -3.01 3.67
CA ARG A 214 -6.70 -2.38 2.74
C ARG A 214 -7.99 -2.03 3.44
N MET A 215 -8.44 -0.78 3.25
CA MET A 215 -9.70 -0.28 3.77
C MET A 215 -10.82 -0.47 2.75
N HIS A 216 -12.07 -0.62 3.21
CA HIS A 216 -13.23 -0.54 2.33
C HIS A 216 -13.37 0.84 1.69
N CYS A 217 -14.01 0.88 0.51
CA CYS A 217 -14.48 2.15 -0.04
C CYS A 217 -15.37 2.86 0.98
N PRO A 218 -15.04 4.12 1.35
CA PRO A 218 -15.82 4.83 2.36
C PRO A 218 -17.18 5.28 1.80
N PRO A 219 -18.21 5.43 2.66
CA PRO A 219 -19.47 6.05 2.26
C PRO A 219 -19.24 7.41 1.61
N GLY A 220 -20.07 7.77 0.65
CA GLY A 220 -19.96 9.05 -0.06
C GLY A 220 -18.87 9.13 -1.13
N ASN A 221 -18.24 7.99 -1.49
CA ASN A 221 -17.25 7.87 -2.56
C ASN A 221 -17.81 7.04 -3.73
N PRO A 222 -18.74 7.56 -4.54
CA PRO A 222 -19.45 6.79 -5.55
C PRO A 222 -18.57 6.28 -6.69
N GLN A 223 -17.38 6.86 -6.89
CA GLN A 223 -16.42 6.43 -7.90
C GLN A 223 -15.40 5.43 -7.38
N CYS A 224 -15.38 5.13 -6.08
CA CYS A 224 -14.52 4.11 -5.51
C CYS A 224 -15.04 2.73 -5.89
N GLN A 225 -14.16 1.90 -6.44
CA GLN A 225 -14.48 0.54 -6.85
C GLN A 225 -14.04 -0.44 -5.76
N ALA A 226 -15.01 -1.04 -5.07
CA ALA A 226 -14.75 -2.03 -4.04
C ALA A 226 -14.14 -3.30 -4.64
N GLN A 227 -13.24 -3.93 -3.91
CA GLN A 227 -12.72 -5.23 -4.27
C GLN A 227 -13.70 -6.32 -3.84
N ALA A 228 -13.92 -7.33 -4.70
CA ALA A 228 -14.76 -8.48 -4.37
C ALA A 228 -14.24 -9.23 -3.14
N GLY A 229 -15.13 -9.87 -2.40
CA GLY A 229 -14.80 -10.70 -1.23
C GLY A 229 -13.79 -11.79 -1.58
N TYR A 230 -13.04 -12.29 -0.58
CA TYR A 230 -11.95 -13.21 -0.82
C TYR A 230 -12.27 -14.64 -0.43
N TYR A 231 -12.59 -14.90 0.85
CA TYR A 231 -12.84 -16.23 1.37
C TYR A 231 -14.23 -16.31 1.99
N ALA A 232 -14.92 -17.43 1.74
CA ALA A 232 -16.20 -17.73 2.39
C ALA A 232 -16.02 -18.22 3.84
N ASP A 233 -14.83 -18.76 4.15
CA ASP A 233 -14.39 -19.31 5.43
C ASP A 233 -13.17 -18.56 5.99
N ASP A 234 -12.38 -19.18 6.84
CA ASP A 234 -11.15 -18.60 7.39
C ASP A 234 -9.96 -18.58 6.41
N GLY A 235 -10.12 -19.15 5.22
CA GLY A 235 -9.10 -19.19 4.17
C GLY A 235 -7.88 -20.06 4.51
N CYS A 236 -8.03 -21.06 5.38
CA CYS A 236 -6.97 -21.95 5.84
C CYS A 236 -6.94 -23.32 5.10
N GLY A 237 -7.89 -23.57 4.23
CA GLY A 237 -7.98 -24.81 3.44
C GLY A 237 -7.32 -24.66 2.05
N GLU A 238 -8.01 -25.13 1.03
CA GLU A 238 -7.56 -25.16 -0.36
C GLU A 238 -7.05 -23.81 -0.87
N GLN A 239 -7.66 -22.70 -0.43
CA GLN A 239 -7.25 -21.35 -0.80
C GLN A 239 -5.83 -21.02 -0.32
N LEU A 240 -5.37 -21.63 0.78
CA LEU A 240 -4.00 -21.51 1.26
C LEU A 240 -3.09 -22.52 0.54
N ASP A 241 -3.53 -23.76 0.38
CA ASP A 241 -2.72 -24.87 -0.16
C ASP A 241 -2.22 -24.57 -1.58
N VAL A 242 -3.05 -23.92 -2.40
CA VAL A 242 -2.67 -23.48 -3.74
C VAL A 242 -1.42 -22.59 -3.77
N TRP A 243 -1.11 -21.89 -2.67
CA TRP A 243 0.10 -21.05 -2.58
C TRP A 243 1.38 -21.84 -2.37
N PHE A 244 1.29 -23.09 -1.97
CA PHE A 244 2.43 -23.98 -1.81
C PHE A 244 2.64 -24.89 -3.01
N THR A 245 1.60 -25.10 -3.82
CA THR A 245 1.64 -25.98 -5.00
C THR A 245 1.95 -25.26 -6.30
N ARG A 246 1.66 -23.95 -6.38
CA ARG A 246 1.99 -23.15 -7.57
C ARG A 246 3.50 -22.88 -7.68
N PRO A 247 4.03 -22.67 -8.89
CA PRO A 247 5.41 -22.23 -9.07
C PRO A 247 5.70 -20.96 -8.23
N PRO A 248 6.86 -20.87 -7.58
CA PRO A 248 7.23 -19.70 -6.79
C PRO A 248 7.33 -18.45 -7.67
N VAL A 249 6.66 -17.40 -7.27
CA VAL A 249 6.84 -16.07 -7.86
C VAL A 249 8.13 -15.49 -7.29
N ARG A 250 9.15 -15.36 -8.13
CA ARG A 250 10.40 -14.71 -7.73
C ARG A 250 10.25 -13.21 -7.85
N LEU A 251 10.32 -12.50 -6.74
CA LEU A 251 10.48 -11.05 -6.75
C LEU A 251 11.91 -10.73 -7.22
N PRO A 252 12.09 -9.67 -8.01
CA PRO A 252 13.44 -9.22 -8.37
C PRO A 252 14.19 -8.78 -7.11
N PRO A 253 15.52 -8.89 -7.10
CA PRO A 253 16.33 -8.43 -5.98
C PRO A 253 16.02 -6.98 -5.60
N PRO A 254 16.12 -6.60 -4.31
CA PRO A 254 15.98 -5.21 -3.89
C PRO A 254 16.86 -4.27 -4.70
N GLY A 255 16.31 -3.12 -5.12
CA GLY A 255 17.03 -2.15 -5.94
C GLY A 255 17.06 -2.45 -7.45
N THR A 256 16.52 -3.59 -7.91
CA THR A 256 16.38 -3.86 -9.34
C THR A 256 15.40 -2.86 -9.98
N PRO A 257 15.81 -2.11 -11.01
CA PRO A 257 14.91 -1.23 -11.73
C PRO A 257 13.75 -2.03 -12.35
N GLN A 258 12.53 -1.64 -12.04
CA GLN A 258 11.33 -2.23 -12.63
C GLN A 258 10.60 -1.18 -13.45
N ALA A 259 9.98 -1.61 -14.55
CA ALA A 259 9.10 -0.72 -15.29
C ALA A 259 7.94 -0.30 -14.37
N PRO A 260 7.60 1.00 -14.29
CA PRO A 260 6.48 1.46 -13.51
C PRO A 260 5.18 0.79 -13.96
N TYR A 261 4.37 0.36 -13.01
CA TYR A 261 3.02 -0.12 -13.29
C TYR A 261 2.15 1.02 -13.83
N ARG A 262 1.61 0.88 -15.03
CA ARG A 262 0.84 1.91 -15.74
C ARG A 262 -0.54 1.39 -16.15
N PRO A 263 -1.52 1.38 -15.23
CA PRO A 263 -2.87 0.95 -15.53
C PRO A 263 -3.63 2.01 -16.35
N LYS A 264 -4.71 1.58 -17.00
CA LYS A 264 -5.69 2.51 -17.55
C LYS A 264 -6.49 3.13 -16.39
N LEU A 265 -6.31 4.42 -16.18
CA LEU A 265 -6.99 5.15 -15.12
C LEU A 265 -8.38 5.63 -15.53
N PRO A 266 -9.32 5.83 -14.58
CA PRO A 266 -10.56 6.57 -14.83
C PRO A 266 -10.29 7.96 -15.40
N ALA A 267 -11.15 8.42 -16.30
CA ALA A 267 -10.99 9.75 -16.94
C ALA A 267 -10.93 10.89 -15.91
N ALA A 268 -11.68 10.79 -14.81
CA ALA A 268 -11.67 11.78 -13.73
C ALA A 268 -10.28 11.97 -13.09
N CYS A 269 -9.40 10.97 -13.14
CA CYS A 269 -8.05 11.08 -12.59
C CYS A 269 -7.17 12.10 -13.32
N GLN A 270 -7.48 12.43 -14.58
CA GLN A 270 -6.77 13.49 -15.30
C GLN A 270 -7.03 14.88 -14.69
N ALA A 271 -8.25 15.14 -14.24
CA ALA A 271 -8.58 16.38 -13.54
C ALA A 271 -7.88 16.44 -12.17
N VAL A 272 -7.85 15.32 -11.43
CA VAL A 272 -7.12 15.22 -10.15
C VAL A 272 -5.62 15.47 -10.34
N LEU A 273 -5.01 14.86 -11.37
CA LEU A 273 -3.58 15.04 -11.64
C LEU A 273 -3.21 16.48 -11.99
N LYS A 274 -4.06 17.16 -12.74
CA LYS A 274 -3.84 18.55 -13.23
C LYS A 274 -4.39 19.64 -12.31
N ALA A 275 -5.02 19.29 -11.21
CA ALA A 275 -5.53 20.28 -10.25
C ALA A 275 -4.41 21.24 -9.79
N PRO A 276 -4.74 22.49 -9.40
CA PRO A 276 -3.77 23.49 -8.95
C PRO A 276 -2.96 23.03 -7.73
#